data_79621acb96a5ff240910c796c9e9dede
#
_entry.id   79621acb96a5ff240910c796c9e9dede
#
_cell.length_a   1.000
_cell.length_b   1.000
_cell.length_c   1.000
_cell.angle_alpha   90.00
_cell.angle_beta   90.00
_cell.angle_gamma   90.00
#
_symmetry.space_group_name_H-M   'P 1'
#
loop_
_entity.id
_entity.type
_entity.pdbx_description
1 polymer ?
#
loop_
_entity_poly.entity_id
_entity_poly.type
_entity_poly.pdbx_seq_one_letter_code
_entity_poly.pdbx_strand_id
1 'polypeptide(L)'
;MPRSLTYYTEQEEGNIQYLLFSATFPKRVRELAMTHLATEHVRFRVGRAGRANENIVQTIVQTDPSMKRQAMYDLLHSMPPARTLIFVNNKRSAVELDDFLFNRGLPCTSIHADRTQLEREDAMRAFRKGTMPIMIATGVSARGIDVRNVCHVINFDLPSQDHGGIEEYTHRIGKFLDLNGFVFHN
;
A
#
# COMPACT_ATOMS: atom_id res chain seq x y z
N MET A 1 8.93 -23.43 17.76
CA MET A 1 7.85 -22.65 18.36
C MET A 1 8.49 -21.55 19.18
N PRO A 2 8.15 -20.29 19.03
CA PRO A 2 8.77 -19.24 19.83
C PRO A 2 8.33 -19.43 21.28
N ARG A 3 9.30 -19.44 22.19
CA ARG A 3 9.11 -19.44 23.65
C ARG A 3 8.26 -18.25 24.14
N SER A 4 7.88 -17.38 23.22
CA SER A 4 7.13 -16.18 23.48
C SER A 4 5.68 -16.39 23.96
N LEU A 5 5.05 -17.51 23.62
CA LEU A 5 3.63 -17.73 23.92
C LEU A 5 3.34 -17.90 25.42
N THR A 6 4.18 -18.68 26.10
CA THR A 6 4.07 -18.84 27.56
C THR A 6 4.46 -17.55 28.29
N TYR A 7 5.37 -16.78 27.70
CA TYR A 7 5.84 -15.52 28.25
C TYR A 7 4.79 -14.40 28.19
N TYR A 8 3.89 -14.46 27.21
CA TYR A 8 2.84 -13.43 27.05
C TYR A 8 1.64 -13.61 27.96
N THR A 9 1.42 -14.82 28.48
CA THR A 9 0.44 -15.04 29.55
C THR A 9 0.91 -14.49 30.89
N GLU A 10 2.23 -14.38 31.12
CA GLU A 10 2.80 -13.73 32.29
C GLU A 10 2.64 -12.20 32.28
N GLN A 11 2.12 -11.65 31.17
CA GLN A 11 1.72 -10.25 31.05
C GLN A 11 0.65 -9.84 32.08
N GLU A 12 -0.16 -10.79 32.52
CA GLU A 12 -1.14 -10.60 33.58
C GLU A 12 -0.48 -10.25 34.94
N GLU A 13 0.82 -10.54 35.08
CA GLU A 13 1.61 -10.19 36.25
C GLU A 13 2.23 -8.77 36.21
N GLY A 14 1.93 -7.98 35.18
CA GLY A 14 2.03 -6.52 35.23
C GLY A 14 3.29 -5.86 34.69
N ASN A 15 4.22 -6.59 34.07
CA ASN A 15 5.49 -5.98 33.64
C ASN A 15 5.55 -5.51 32.18
N ILE A 16 4.74 -6.07 31.26
CA ILE A 16 4.73 -5.70 29.84
C ILE A 16 3.29 -5.62 29.32
N GLN A 17 2.92 -4.50 28.75
CA GLN A 17 1.64 -4.33 28.08
C GLN A 17 1.79 -4.49 26.57
N TYR A 18 1.03 -5.41 25.96
CA TYR A 18 0.96 -5.57 24.52
C TYR A 18 -0.29 -4.89 23.96
N LEU A 19 -0.08 -4.09 22.92
CA LEU A 19 -1.12 -3.38 22.21
C LEU A 19 -1.10 -3.80 20.74
N LEU A 20 -2.23 -4.24 20.21
CA LEU A 20 -2.39 -4.61 18.80
C LEU A 20 -3.25 -3.57 18.09
N PHE A 21 -2.66 -2.89 17.10
CA PHE A 21 -3.35 -1.97 16.22
C PHE A 21 -3.40 -2.55 14.80
N SER A 22 -4.59 -2.63 14.21
CA SER A 22 -4.75 -3.12 12.85
C SER A 22 -5.96 -2.49 12.17
N ALA A 23 -5.80 -2.10 10.91
CA ALA A 23 -6.91 -1.60 10.08
C ALA A 23 -7.83 -2.74 9.60
N THR A 24 -7.29 -3.96 9.44
CA THR A 24 -8.03 -5.17 9.07
C THR A 24 -7.88 -6.23 10.16
N PHE A 25 -8.87 -7.13 10.28
CA PHE A 25 -8.84 -8.16 11.31
C PHE A 25 -9.14 -9.55 10.73
N PRO A 26 -8.32 -10.02 9.76
CA PRO A 26 -8.47 -11.35 9.17
C PRO A 26 -8.18 -12.47 10.18
N LYS A 27 -8.47 -13.71 9.80
CA LYS A 27 -8.33 -14.87 10.68
C LYS A 27 -6.94 -14.96 11.33
N ARG A 28 -5.87 -14.75 10.54
CA ARG A 28 -4.49 -14.76 11.05
C ARG A 28 -4.21 -13.69 12.12
N VAL A 29 -4.76 -12.49 11.96
CA VAL A 29 -4.60 -11.41 12.96
C VAL A 29 -5.39 -11.74 14.22
N ARG A 30 -6.56 -12.38 14.10
CA ARG A 30 -7.33 -12.86 15.26
C ARG A 30 -6.57 -13.94 16.03
N GLU A 31 -6.00 -14.92 15.33
CA GLU A 31 -5.18 -15.97 15.93
C GLU A 31 -3.97 -15.38 16.65
N LEU A 32 -3.29 -14.41 16.03
CA LEU A 32 -2.19 -13.68 16.64
C LEU A 32 -2.62 -12.93 17.90
N ALA A 33 -3.76 -12.24 17.85
CA ALA A 33 -4.31 -11.55 19.01
C ALA A 33 -4.62 -12.51 20.16
N MET A 34 -5.28 -13.64 19.87
CA MET A 34 -5.60 -14.66 20.88
C MET A 34 -4.35 -15.31 21.50
N THR A 35 -3.24 -15.31 20.74
CA THR A 35 -2.01 -15.96 21.18
C THR A 35 -1.11 -15.04 22.01
N HIS A 36 -1.17 -13.73 21.74
CA HIS A 36 -0.22 -12.76 22.30
C HIS A 36 -0.82 -11.73 23.24
N LEU A 37 -2.11 -11.49 23.19
CA LEU A 37 -2.77 -10.58 24.12
C LEU A 37 -3.17 -11.31 25.40
N ALA A 38 -3.30 -10.59 26.50
CA ALA A 38 -3.82 -11.12 27.75
C ALA A 38 -5.20 -11.74 27.56
N THR A 39 -5.55 -12.71 28.41
CA THR A 39 -6.84 -13.42 28.34
C THR A 39 -8.01 -12.43 28.46
N GLU A 40 -7.85 -11.44 29.35
CA GLU A 40 -8.80 -10.34 29.52
C GLU A 40 -8.31 -9.07 28.85
N HIS A 41 -8.36 -9.04 27.50
CA HIS A 41 -8.04 -7.84 26.74
C HIS A 41 -9.28 -7.10 26.27
N VAL A 42 -9.18 -5.78 26.16
CA VAL A 42 -10.24 -4.93 25.62
C VAL A 42 -10.02 -4.75 24.12
N ARG A 43 -11.05 -4.98 23.33
CA ARG A 43 -11.05 -4.74 21.89
C ARG A 43 -11.90 -3.53 21.55
N PHE A 44 -11.24 -2.50 21.05
CA PHE A 44 -11.92 -1.35 20.46
C PHE A 44 -12.06 -1.52 18.95
N ARG A 45 -13.22 -1.19 18.43
CA ARG A 45 -13.49 -1.16 16.99
C ARG A 45 -14.05 0.20 16.64
N VAL A 46 -13.32 0.95 15.81
CA VAL A 46 -13.76 2.24 15.29
C VAL A 46 -14.20 2.06 13.83
N GLY A 47 -15.45 2.40 13.54
CA GLY A 47 -15.99 2.30 12.19
C GLY A 47 -16.20 0.84 11.69
N ARG A 48 -16.25 0.67 10.38
CA ARG A 48 -16.36 -0.64 9.71
C ARG A 48 -15.01 -1.04 9.14
N ALA A 49 -14.38 -2.06 9.72
CA ALA A 49 -13.13 -2.61 9.19
C ALA A 49 -13.29 -3.12 7.74
N GLY A 50 -12.32 -2.85 6.88
CA GLY A 50 -12.29 -3.37 5.52
C GLY A 50 -13.14 -2.58 4.51
N ARG A 51 -13.65 -1.38 4.85
CA ARG A 51 -14.25 -0.46 3.87
C ARG A 51 -13.26 0.62 3.47
N ALA A 52 -13.29 0.98 2.18
CA ALA A 52 -12.69 2.21 1.72
C ALA A 52 -13.39 3.41 2.40
N ASN A 53 -12.66 4.49 2.64
CA ASN A 53 -13.23 5.74 3.11
C ASN A 53 -14.22 6.28 2.06
N GLU A 54 -15.37 6.79 2.48
CA GLU A 54 -16.40 7.35 1.59
C GLU A 54 -15.91 8.58 0.82
N ASN A 55 -14.85 9.22 1.28
CA ASN A 55 -14.20 10.35 0.60
C ASN A 55 -13.27 9.93 -0.56
N ILE A 56 -13.09 8.63 -0.81
CA ILE A 56 -12.26 8.14 -1.90
C ILE A 56 -13.09 7.98 -3.16
N VAL A 57 -12.82 8.83 -4.15
CA VAL A 57 -13.41 8.68 -5.48
C VAL A 57 -12.63 7.60 -6.23
N GLN A 58 -13.31 6.56 -6.67
CA GLN A 58 -12.72 5.44 -7.38
C GLN A 58 -13.16 5.44 -8.85
N THR A 59 -12.20 5.43 -9.77
CA THR A 59 -12.42 5.35 -11.21
C THR A 59 -11.83 4.08 -11.77
N ILE A 60 -12.61 3.30 -12.48
CA ILE A 60 -12.16 2.08 -13.17
C ILE A 60 -11.90 2.41 -14.63
N VAL A 61 -10.69 2.13 -15.08
CA VAL A 61 -10.28 2.32 -16.49
C VAL A 61 -10.13 0.96 -17.13
N GLN A 62 -11.04 0.62 -18.03
CA GLN A 62 -10.93 -0.60 -18.84
C GLN A 62 -10.00 -0.34 -20.04
N THR A 63 -9.05 -1.24 -20.25
CA THR A 63 -8.07 -1.10 -21.34
C THR A 63 -7.53 -2.47 -21.77
N ASP A 64 -7.10 -2.57 -23.01
CA ASP A 64 -6.37 -3.74 -23.47
C ASP A 64 -4.99 -3.83 -22.80
N PRO A 65 -4.50 -5.04 -22.49
CA PRO A 65 -3.18 -5.25 -21.88
C PRO A 65 -2.03 -4.56 -22.64
N SER A 66 -2.08 -4.55 -23.97
CA SER A 66 -1.08 -3.91 -24.83
C SER A 66 -1.07 -2.38 -24.72
N MET A 67 -2.22 -1.77 -24.44
CA MET A 67 -2.40 -0.32 -24.35
C MET A 67 -2.27 0.20 -22.91
N LYS A 68 -2.18 -0.66 -21.94
CA LYS A 68 -2.24 -0.32 -20.51
C LYS A 68 -1.20 0.72 -20.08
N ARG A 69 0.04 0.60 -20.56
CA ARG A 69 1.11 1.58 -20.27
C ARG A 69 0.84 2.93 -20.91
N GLN A 70 0.31 2.94 -22.14
CA GLN A 70 -0.06 4.19 -22.80
C GLN A 70 -1.25 4.85 -22.11
N ALA A 71 -2.29 4.09 -21.78
CA ALA A 71 -3.44 4.60 -21.03
C ALA A 71 -3.05 5.19 -19.67
N MET A 72 -2.08 4.57 -18.98
CA MET A 72 -1.48 5.12 -17.76
C MET A 72 -0.80 6.47 -17.99
N TYR A 73 0.01 6.56 -19.03
CA TYR A 73 0.69 7.80 -19.40
C TYR A 73 -0.30 8.91 -19.71
N ASP A 74 -1.33 8.62 -20.50
CA ASP A 74 -2.38 9.56 -20.88
C ASP A 74 -3.19 10.02 -19.66
N LEU A 75 -3.49 9.09 -18.75
CA LEU A 75 -4.14 9.42 -17.47
C LEU A 75 -3.30 10.38 -16.64
N LEU A 76 -2.00 10.12 -16.48
CA LEU A 76 -1.09 10.99 -15.72
C LEU A 76 -0.99 12.40 -16.31
N HIS A 77 -1.10 12.54 -17.63
CA HIS A 77 -1.12 13.83 -18.30
C HIS A 77 -2.46 14.56 -18.20
N SER A 78 -3.55 13.83 -18.07
CA SER A 78 -4.89 14.40 -17.92
C SER A 78 -5.20 14.94 -16.53
N MET A 79 -4.43 14.48 -15.53
CA MET A 79 -4.61 14.87 -14.13
C MET A 79 -3.74 16.09 -13.76
N PRO A 80 -4.18 16.92 -12.82
CA PRO A 80 -3.31 17.94 -12.24
C PRO A 80 -2.05 17.31 -11.64
N PRO A 81 -0.87 17.94 -11.83
CA PRO A 81 0.38 17.44 -11.23
C PRO A 81 0.26 17.33 -9.71
N ALA A 82 0.40 16.12 -9.20
CA ALA A 82 0.33 15.83 -7.77
C ALA A 82 1.13 14.57 -7.43
N ARG A 83 1.38 14.36 -6.13
CA ARG A 83 1.99 13.10 -5.69
C ARG A 83 1.08 11.94 -6.01
N THR A 84 1.60 11.01 -6.81
CA THR A 84 0.88 9.85 -7.32
C THR A 84 1.61 8.57 -6.92
N LEU A 85 0.91 7.64 -6.30
CA LEU A 85 1.42 6.32 -5.96
C LEU A 85 0.81 5.29 -6.90
N ILE A 86 1.65 4.57 -7.63
CA ILE A 86 1.26 3.55 -8.59
C ILE A 86 1.61 2.17 -8.05
N PHE A 87 0.63 1.29 -7.95
CA PHE A 87 0.80 -0.07 -7.47
C PHE A 87 0.88 -1.06 -8.63
N VAL A 88 1.90 -1.91 -8.57
CA VAL A 88 2.11 -3.07 -9.45
C VAL A 88 2.23 -4.35 -8.63
N ASN A 89 1.98 -5.51 -9.23
CA ASN A 89 2.01 -6.78 -8.52
C ASN A 89 3.41 -7.37 -8.36
N ASN A 90 4.33 -7.04 -9.26
CA ASN A 90 5.68 -7.60 -9.22
C ASN A 90 6.77 -6.57 -9.53
N LYS A 91 8.01 -6.91 -9.16
CA LYS A 91 9.18 -6.04 -9.31
C LYS A 91 9.53 -5.74 -10.78
N ARG A 92 9.32 -6.70 -11.67
CA ARG A 92 9.59 -6.54 -13.10
C ARG A 92 8.67 -5.47 -13.69
N SER A 93 7.38 -5.54 -13.39
CA SER A 93 6.42 -4.50 -13.80
C SER A 93 6.79 -3.13 -13.22
N ALA A 94 7.36 -3.09 -12.00
CA ALA A 94 7.80 -1.82 -11.41
C ALA A 94 8.94 -1.20 -12.21
N VAL A 95 9.96 -1.97 -12.56
CA VAL A 95 11.10 -1.49 -13.36
C VAL A 95 10.67 -1.09 -14.77
N GLU A 96 9.91 -1.95 -15.45
CA GLU A 96 9.43 -1.68 -16.82
C GLU A 96 8.55 -0.41 -16.90
N LEU A 97 7.73 -0.16 -15.89
CA LEU A 97 6.87 1.02 -15.83
C LEU A 97 7.66 2.27 -15.47
N ASP A 98 8.64 2.16 -14.56
CA ASP A 98 9.56 3.24 -14.17
C ASP A 98 10.34 3.73 -15.42
N ASP A 99 10.99 2.82 -16.12
CA ASP A 99 11.73 3.11 -17.36
C ASP A 99 10.80 3.72 -18.44
N PHE A 100 9.60 3.18 -18.59
CA PHE A 100 8.63 3.67 -19.57
C PHE A 100 8.20 5.11 -19.31
N LEU A 101 7.90 5.46 -18.06
CA LEU A 101 7.46 6.81 -17.67
C LEU A 101 8.64 7.80 -17.67
N PHE A 102 9.78 7.39 -17.13
CA PHE A 102 10.97 8.23 -17.09
C PHE A 102 11.47 8.64 -18.48
N ASN A 103 11.53 7.69 -19.42
CA ASN A 103 11.94 7.94 -20.81
C ASN A 103 10.95 8.85 -21.57
N ARG A 104 9.75 9.08 -21.02
CA ARG A 104 8.74 10.01 -21.54
C ARG A 104 8.71 11.36 -20.82
N GLY A 105 9.70 11.61 -19.96
CA GLY A 105 9.87 12.90 -19.28
C GLY A 105 9.01 13.04 -18.01
N LEU A 106 8.41 11.97 -17.50
CA LEU A 106 7.72 12.01 -16.21
C LEU A 106 8.70 11.67 -15.09
N PRO A 107 8.95 12.60 -14.14
CA PRO A 107 9.85 12.35 -13.03
C PRO A 107 9.22 11.32 -12.08
N CYS A 108 9.73 10.10 -12.12
CA CYS A 108 9.24 8.97 -11.33
C CYS A 108 10.40 8.23 -10.64
N THR A 109 10.05 7.43 -9.67
CA THR A 109 10.96 6.52 -8.95
C THR A 109 10.21 5.25 -8.57
N SER A 110 10.95 4.16 -8.35
CA SER A 110 10.35 2.89 -7.98
C SER A 110 10.90 2.33 -6.67
N ILE A 111 10.04 1.57 -5.96
CA ILE A 111 10.39 0.87 -4.73
C ILE A 111 9.90 -0.58 -4.78
N HIS A 112 10.84 -1.53 -4.73
CA HIS A 112 10.59 -2.97 -4.78
C HIS A 112 11.69 -3.75 -4.03
N ALA A 113 11.53 -5.05 -3.91
CA ALA A 113 12.40 -5.90 -3.09
C ALA A 113 13.87 -5.94 -3.55
N ASP A 114 14.16 -5.72 -4.83
CA ASP A 114 15.54 -5.74 -5.36
C ASP A 114 16.30 -4.42 -5.15
N ARG A 115 15.63 -3.36 -4.69
CA ARG A 115 16.30 -2.12 -4.30
C ARG A 115 16.97 -2.30 -2.94
N THR A 116 18.21 -1.85 -2.85
CA THR A 116 18.92 -1.76 -1.57
C THR A 116 18.19 -0.83 -0.60
N GLN A 117 18.48 -0.96 0.69
CA GLN A 117 17.86 -0.08 1.69
C GLN A 117 18.15 1.40 1.41
N LEU A 118 19.37 1.72 0.98
CA LEU A 118 19.77 3.08 0.63
C LEU A 118 18.97 3.64 -0.55
N GLU A 119 18.83 2.86 -1.63
CA GLU A 119 18.03 3.26 -2.80
C GLU A 119 16.55 3.47 -2.43
N ARG A 120 16.01 2.63 -1.55
CA ARG A 120 14.62 2.77 -1.05
C ARG A 120 14.45 4.06 -0.24
N GLU A 121 15.42 4.41 0.60
CA GLU A 121 15.41 5.64 1.38
C GLU A 121 15.55 6.88 0.49
N ASP A 122 16.40 6.83 -0.54
CA ASP A 122 16.57 7.91 -1.50
C ASP A 122 15.31 8.12 -2.35
N ALA A 123 14.70 7.04 -2.85
CA ALA A 123 13.43 7.08 -3.58
C ALA A 123 12.31 7.70 -2.70
N MET A 124 12.22 7.26 -1.45
CA MET A 124 11.25 7.78 -0.50
C MET A 124 11.50 9.26 -0.18
N ARG A 125 12.76 9.66 -0.04
CA ARG A 125 13.15 11.07 0.19
C ARG A 125 12.77 11.95 -1.00
N ALA A 126 13.05 11.49 -2.23
CA ALA A 126 12.70 12.19 -3.46
C ALA A 126 11.19 12.36 -3.61
N PHE A 127 10.42 11.30 -3.31
CA PHE A 127 8.96 11.33 -3.34
C PHE A 127 8.37 12.27 -2.27
N ARG A 128 8.88 12.24 -1.03
CA ARG A 128 8.47 13.16 0.03
C ARG A 128 8.76 14.62 -0.29
N LYS A 129 9.89 14.90 -0.92
CA LYS A 129 10.26 16.26 -1.37
C LYS A 129 9.44 16.71 -2.59
N GLY A 130 8.85 15.79 -3.34
CA GLY A 130 8.15 16.07 -4.59
C GLY A 130 9.07 16.26 -5.80
N THR A 131 10.36 16.00 -5.68
CA THR A 131 11.30 16.00 -6.82
C THR A 131 11.02 14.84 -7.78
N MET A 132 10.52 13.73 -7.24
CA MET A 132 9.95 12.61 -7.99
C MET A 132 8.50 12.42 -7.52
N PRO A 133 7.53 13.14 -8.12
CA PRO A 133 6.14 13.14 -7.66
C PRO A 133 5.42 11.83 -7.95
N ILE A 134 5.96 10.97 -8.79
CA ILE A 134 5.38 9.66 -9.12
C ILE A 134 6.24 8.58 -8.48
N MET A 135 5.61 7.70 -7.68
CA MET A 135 6.26 6.53 -7.10
C MET A 135 5.56 5.26 -7.54
N ILE A 136 6.34 4.32 -8.08
CA ILE A 136 5.87 2.99 -8.48
C ILE A 136 6.28 2.00 -7.39
N ALA A 137 5.35 1.23 -6.84
CA ALA A 137 5.63 0.35 -5.71
C ALA A 137 4.94 -1.01 -5.84
N THR A 138 5.62 -2.06 -5.37
CA THR A 138 4.94 -3.32 -5.10
C THR A 138 4.21 -3.24 -3.75
N GLY A 139 3.11 -3.99 -3.59
CA GLY A 139 2.27 -3.92 -2.40
C GLY A 139 3.03 -4.10 -1.08
N VAL A 140 3.95 -5.07 -1.03
CA VAL A 140 4.80 -5.31 0.16
C VAL A 140 5.74 -4.14 0.43
N SER A 141 6.37 -3.58 -0.60
CA SER A 141 7.34 -2.49 -0.47
C SER A 141 6.68 -1.15 -0.14
N ALA A 142 5.41 -1.01 -0.43
CA ALA A 142 4.63 0.18 -0.11
C ALA A 142 4.10 0.18 1.34
N ARG A 143 4.21 -0.91 2.07
CA ARG A 143 3.83 -0.92 3.50
C ARG A 143 4.74 0.01 4.29
N GLY A 144 4.14 0.84 5.13
CA GLY A 144 4.89 1.84 5.90
C GLY A 144 5.22 3.13 5.13
N ILE A 145 4.77 3.29 3.88
CA ILE A 145 4.82 4.58 3.21
C ILE A 145 3.85 5.52 3.94
N ASP A 146 4.42 6.44 4.70
CA ASP A 146 3.71 7.56 5.31
C ASP A 146 4.19 8.85 4.63
N VAL A 147 3.43 9.29 3.63
CA VAL A 147 3.71 10.51 2.87
C VAL A 147 2.44 11.33 2.77
N ARG A 148 2.52 12.55 3.30
CA ARG A 148 1.41 13.51 3.23
C ARG A 148 1.20 14.01 1.80
N ASN A 149 -0.04 14.41 1.49
CA ASN A 149 -0.41 15.02 0.22
C ASN A 149 -0.17 14.08 -0.99
N VAL A 150 -0.37 12.79 -0.82
CA VAL A 150 -0.57 11.88 -1.96
C VAL A 150 -2.01 12.07 -2.40
N CYS A 151 -2.20 12.57 -3.61
CA CYS A 151 -3.54 12.90 -4.15
C CYS A 151 -4.10 11.81 -5.04
N HIS A 152 -3.24 11.00 -5.65
CA HIS A 152 -3.65 9.93 -6.54
C HIS A 152 -3.06 8.59 -6.13
N VAL A 153 -3.89 7.56 -6.11
CA VAL A 153 -3.47 6.16 -6.01
C VAL A 153 -3.95 5.42 -7.23
N ILE A 154 -3.03 4.81 -7.95
CA ILE A 154 -3.33 4.08 -9.17
C ILE A 154 -2.98 2.60 -8.97
N ASN A 155 -3.96 1.73 -9.03
CA ASN A 155 -3.73 0.31 -9.13
C ASN A 155 -3.51 -0.04 -10.60
N PHE A 156 -2.25 0.06 -11.05
CA PHE A 156 -1.88 -0.39 -12.39
C PHE A 156 -2.16 -1.88 -12.55
N ASP A 157 -1.82 -2.68 -11.53
CA ASP A 157 -2.24 -4.06 -11.42
C ASP A 157 -3.18 -4.24 -10.22
N LEU A 158 -4.37 -4.82 -10.46
CA LEU A 158 -5.21 -5.28 -9.38
C LEU A 158 -4.50 -6.41 -8.60
N PRO A 159 -4.53 -6.38 -7.26
CA PRO A 159 -3.95 -7.47 -6.49
C PRO A 159 -4.73 -8.77 -6.73
N SER A 160 -4.05 -9.77 -7.28
CA SER A 160 -4.59 -11.13 -7.39
C SER A 160 -4.72 -11.78 -6.01
N GLN A 161 -5.36 -12.93 -5.92
CA GLN A 161 -5.48 -13.69 -4.66
C GLN A 161 -4.10 -13.96 -4.04
N ASP A 162 -3.10 -14.30 -4.85
CA ASP A 162 -1.72 -14.53 -4.41
C ASP A 162 -1.04 -13.26 -3.87
N HIS A 163 -1.52 -12.09 -4.26
CA HIS A 163 -1.05 -10.78 -3.81
C HIS A 163 -1.95 -10.14 -2.75
N GLY A 164 -2.79 -10.93 -2.08
CA GLY A 164 -3.65 -10.48 -0.98
C GLY A 164 -5.05 -10.02 -1.38
N GLY A 165 -5.40 -10.08 -2.67
CA GLY A 165 -6.76 -9.84 -3.16
C GLY A 165 -7.39 -8.54 -2.68
N ILE A 166 -8.64 -8.62 -2.25
CA ILE A 166 -9.43 -7.46 -1.81
C ILE A 166 -8.87 -6.77 -0.54
N GLU A 167 -8.19 -7.51 0.33
CA GLU A 167 -7.57 -6.91 1.52
C GLU A 167 -6.41 -6.00 1.12
N GLU A 168 -5.55 -6.46 0.23
CA GLU A 168 -4.45 -5.65 -0.31
C GLU A 168 -4.98 -4.45 -1.09
N TYR A 169 -6.03 -4.63 -1.90
CA TYR A 169 -6.69 -3.52 -2.58
C TYR A 169 -7.17 -2.45 -1.60
N THR A 170 -7.88 -2.87 -0.55
CA THR A 170 -8.36 -1.96 0.49
C THR A 170 -7.21 -1.24 1.20
N HIS A 171 -6.09 -1.94 1.45
CA HIS A 171 -4.89 -1.33 2.02
C HIS A 171 -4.23 -0.31 1.09
N ARG A 172 -4.24 -0.56 -0.23
CA ARG A 172 -3.66 0.37 -1.21
C ARG A 172 -4.44 1.68 -1.28
N ILE A 173 -5.76 1.61 -1.33
CA ILE A 173 -6.61 2.81 -1.41
C ILE A 173 -6.87 3.45 -0.04
N GLY A 174 -6.91 2.66 1.03
CA GLY A 174 -7.25 3.12 2.38
C GLY A 174 -6.13 3.84 3.14
N LYS A 175 -4.94 3.96 2.56
CA LYS A 175 -3.79 4.62 3.21
C LYS A 175 -3.91 6.13 3.30
N PHE A 176 -4.76 6.71 2.53
CA PHE A 176 -4.82 8.15 2.36
C PHE A 176 -6.26 8.64 2.55
N LEU A 177 -6.40 9.77 3.21
CA LEU A 177 -7.65 10.50 3.37
C LEU A 177 -7.77 11.44 2.16
N ASP A 178 -8.87 11.52 1.49
CA ASP A 178 -9.12 12.41 0.33
C ASP A 178 -8.32 12.08 -0.95
N LEU A 179 -8.67 10.99 -1.61
CA LEU A 179 -7.97 10.51 -2.80
C LEU A 179 -8.86 10.39 -4.04
N ASN A 180 -8.22 10.58 -5.20
CA ASN A 180 -8.69 10.00 -6.45
C ASN A 180 -8.00 8.65 -6.68
N GLY A 181 -8.75 7.56 -6.57
CA GLY A 181 -8.27 6.20 -6.81
C GLY A 181 -8.59 5.76 -8.25
N PHE A 182 -7.58 5.30 -8.98
CA PHE A 182 -7.75 4.75 -10.32
C PHE A 182 -7.40 3.27 -10.32
N VAL A 183 -8.17 2.50 -11.07
CA VAL A 183 -7.99 1.05 -11.20
C VAL A 183 -7.97 0.70 -12.67
N PHE A 184 -6.87 0.12 -13.16
CA PHE A 184 -6.81 -0.46 -14.49
C PHE A 184 -7.30 -1.90 -14.46
N HIS A 185 -8.30 -2.19 -15.28
CA HIS A 185 -8.84 -3.52 -15.49
C HIS A 185 -8.61 -3.94 -16.95
N ASN A 186 -8.16 -5.17 -17.13
CA ASN A 186 -7.97 -5.80 -18.44
C ASN A 186 -9.25 -6.46 -18.90
#